data_eb4184cb14f95e41ec838c3a61b3f95e
#
_entry.id   eb4184cb14f95e41ec838c3a61b3f95e
#
_cell.length_a   1.000
_cell.length_b   1.000
_cell.length_c   1.000
_cell.angle_alpha   90.00
_cell.angle_beta   90.00
_cell.angle_gamma   90.00
#
_symmetry.space_group_name_H-M   'P 1'
#
loop_
_entity.id
_entity.type
_entity.pdbx_description
1 polymer ?
#
loop_
_entity_poly.entity_id
_entity_poly.type
_entity_poly.pdbx_seq_one_letter_code
_entity_poly.pdbx_strand_id
1 'polypeptide(L)'
;MGSPADNPRALPVTVIVGATSKWQPDGPNTRFAHGRDVGQDLPPERRWGLGGALAHRFAREGHHVVLTTRRRDNAEALAATIGSSGGSCSIVELDVGTTGSVVDAFSVIRTQAGDPDVLIYNAGYMAGRELTADQELLEHFPNDLFEEAVATACRGPFLVAKEVLPAMRQRGSGSILFSNNQYSLRGRKRSTGQSLYYPRTMMRALAQALTEEYSAHGVHVATVVVDGFIDSPGTRALPALQERPDLLIDPVSIADAFHYLHRQDRSCWTHELQLTASTGPVSS
;
A
#
# COMPACT_ATOMS: atom_id res chain seq x y z
N MET A 1 6.59 23.58 42.76
CA MET A 1 7.11 23.25 41.43
C MET A 1 6.07 22.36 40.76
N GLY A 2 5.23 22.95 39.91
CA GLY A 2 4.19 22.24 39.20
C GLY A 2 4.80 21.34 38.14
N SER A 3 4.36 20.08 38.11
CA SER A 3 4.65 19.14 37.03
C SER A 3 4.23 19.74 35.68
N PRO A 4 5.02 19.60 34.60
CA PRO A 4 4.57 20.07 33.29
C PRO A 4 3.29 19.32 32.92
N ALA A 5 2.21 20.09 32.68
CA ALA A 5 0.93 19.58 32.24
C ALA A 5 1.13 18.69 31.00
N ASP A 6 0.62 17.44 31.06
CA ASP A 6 0.46 16.55 29.92
C ASP A 6 -0.37 17.25 28.84
N ASN A 7 0.33 17.81 27.86
CA ASN A 7 -0.31 18.19 26.61
C ASN A 7 -0.76 16.87 25.96
N PRO A 8 -2.05 16.67 25.66
CA PRO A 8 -2.50 15.44 25.04
C PRO A 8 -1.70 15.22 23.74
N ARG A 9 -0.88 14.16 23.76
CA ARG A 9 -0.01 13.84 22.63
C ARG A 9 -0.91 13.68 21.41
N ALA A 10 -0.68 14.48 20.37
CA ALA A 10 -1.37 14.31 19.09
C ALA A 10 -1.26 12.85 18.67
N LEU A 11 -2.34 12.29 18.06
CA LEU A 11 -2.34 10.90 17.60
C LEU A 11 -1.17 10.68 16.63
N PRO A 12 -0.49 9.53 16.67
CA PRO A 12 0.51 9.20 15.66
C PRO A 12 -0.13 9.18 14.28
N VAL A 13 0.59 9.68 13.28
CA VAL A 13 0.08 9.84 11.91
C VAL A 13 0.57 8.71 11.02
N THR A 14 -0.37 8.00 10.40
CA THR A 14 -0.09 6.98 9.37
C THR A 14 -0.59 7.44 8.03
N VAL A 15 0.30 7.57 7.04
CA VAL A 15 -0.06 7.86 5.66
C VAL A 15 -0.09 6.57 4.85
N ILE A 16 -1.23 6.27 4.23
CA ILE A 16 -1.38 5.12 3.34
C ILE A 16 -1.49 5.62 1.90
N VAL A 17 -0.43 5.41 1.13
CA VAL A 17 -0.39 5.73 -0.29
C VAL A 17 -1.07 4.60 -1.07
N GLY A 18 -2.24 4.89 -1.67
CA GLY A 18 -3.10 3.88 -2.27
C GLY A 18 -3.98 3.17 -1.24
N ALA A 19 -4.69 3.94 -0.40
CA ALA A 19 -5.59 3.45 0.62
C ALA A 19 -6.86 2.80 0.07
N THR A 20 -7.28 3.18 -1.13
CA THR A 20 -8.50 2.66 -1.73
C THR A 20 -8.25 1.43 -2.56
N SER A 21 -9.15 0.50 -2.48
CA SER A 21 -9.16 -0.69 -3.32
C SER A 21 -9.44 -0.31 -4.78
N LYS A 22 -8.99 -1.17 -5.67
CA LYS A 22 -9.32 -1.14 -7.11
C LYS A 22 -10.81 -1.41 -7.41
N TRP A 23 -11.65 -1.47 -6.38
CA TRP A 23 -13.10 -1.75 -6.40
C TRP A 23 -13.97 -0.52 -6.54
N GLN A 24 -13.40 0.56 -6.91
CA GLN A 24 -14.19 1.75 -7.15
C GLN A 24 -15.08 1.56 -8.39
N PRO A 25 -16.30 2.11 -8.43
CA PRO A 25 -17.24 1.90 -9.55
C PRO A 25 -16.66 2.18 -10.93
N ASP A 26 -15.67 3.05 -11.01
CA ASP A 26 -14.92 3.42 -12.20
C ASP A 26 -13.49 2.87 -12.24
N GLY A 27 -13.13 2.02 -11.29
CA GLY A 27 -11.79 1.40 -11.22
C GLY A 27 -11.66 0.21 -12.16
N PRO A 28 -10.42 -0.20 -12.48
CA PRO A 28 -10.17 -1.30 -13.42
C PRO A 28 -10.74 -2.64 -12.98
N ASN A 29 -11.06 -2.82 -11.72
CA ASN A 29 -11.66 -4.05 -11.20
C ASN A 29 -13.18 -4.13 -11.32
N THR A 30 -13.87 -3.08 -11.74
CA THR A 30 -15.28 -3.17 -12.12
C THR A 30 -15.50 -4.18 -13.24
N ARG A 31 -14.48 -4.44 -14.06
CA ARG A 31 -14.54 -5.49 -15.09
C ARG A 31 -14.66 -6.88 -14.50
N PHE A 32 -13.92 -7.20 -13.43
CA PHE A 32 -14.01 -8.50 -12.75
C PHE A 32 -15.35 -8.66 -12.02
N ALA A 33 -15.91 -7.56 -11.57
CA ALA A 33 -17.23 -7.53 -10.93
C ALA A 33 -18.39 -7.41 -11.92
N HIS A 34 -18.12 -7.32 -13.23
CA HIS A 34 -19.14 -7.08 -14.27
C HIS A 34 -20.06 -5.90 -13.97
N GLY A 35 -19.52 -4.81 -13.42
CA GLY A 35 -20.27 -3.62 -13.03
C GLY A 35 -21.21 -3.82 -11.82
N ARG A 36 -21.15 -4.95 -11.14
CA ARG A 36 -21.93 -5.18 -9.92
C ARG A 36 -21.17 -4.64 -8.70
N ASP A 37 -21.89 -4.10 -7.75
CA ASP A 37 -21.34 -3.82 -6.42
C ASP A 37 -21.18 -5.14 -5.68
N VAL A 38 -20.06 -5.80 -5.88
CA VAL A 38 -19.71 -7.05 -5.22
C VAL A 38 -18.93 -6.76 -3.94
N GLY A 39 -19.25 -7.50 -2.88
CA GLY A 39 -18.55 -7.41 -1.60
C GLY A 39 -19.23 -6.51 -0.58
N GLN A 40 -20.50 -6.12 -0.79
CA GLN A 40 -21.30 -5.47 0.25
C GLN A 40 -21.50 -6.37 1.47
N ASP A 41 -21.49 -7.67 1.25
CA ASP A 41 -21.58 -8.74 2.27
C ASP A 41 -20.24 -8.97 3.01
N LEU A 42 -19.13 -8.39 2.52
CA LEU A 42 -17.85 -8.51 3.19
C LEU A 42 -17.71 -7.51 4.35
N PRO A 43 -17.04 -7.93 5.43
CA PRO A 43 -16.67 -7.01 6.51
C PRO A 43 -15.92 -5.78 5.98
N PRO A 44 -16.13 -4.59 6.58
CA PRO A 44 -15.46 -3.37 6.15
C PRO A 44 -13.95 -3.50 5.97
N GLU A 45 -13.29 -4.27 6.84
CA GLU A 45 -11.84 -4.48 6.82
C GLU A 45 -11.35 -5.24 5.57
N ARG A 46 -12.23 -6.00 4.89
CA ARG A 46 -11.91 -6.77 3.68
C ARG A 46 -12.42 -6.12 2.40
N ARG A 47 -13.48 -5.32 2.52
CA ARG A 47 -14.20 -4.77 1.37
C ARG A 47 -13.34 -3.91 0.46
N TRP A 48 -12.39 -3.15 1.02
CA TRP A 48 -11.47 -2.29 0.25
C TRP A 48 -10.08 -2.90 0.07
N GLY A 49 -9.96 -4.22 0.17
CA GLY A 49 -8.69 -4.93 0.00
C GLY A 49 -7.63 -4.50 1.00
N LEU A 50 -6.36 -4.65 0.63
CA LEU A 50 -5.25 -4.38 1.56
C LEU A 50 -5.21 -2.93 2.04
N GLY A 51 -5.45 -1.94 1.17
CA GLY A 51 -5.44 -0.54 1.58
C GLY A 51 -6.46 -0.23 2.67
N GLY A 52 -7.69 -0.75 2.53
CA GLY A 52 -8.72 -0.63 3.56
C GLY A 52 -8.39 -1.38 4.84
N ALA A 53 -7.86 -2.59 4.74
CA ALA A 53 -7.44 -3.37 5.92
C ALA A 53 -6.34 -2.66 6.72
N LEU A 54 -5.33 -2.11 6.04
CA LEU A 54 -4.30 -1.28 6.64
C LEU A 54 -4.91 -0.06 7.36
N ALA A 55 -5.85 0.63 6.70
CA ALA A 55 -6.48 1.81 7.26
C ALA A 55 -7.25 1.47 8.55
N HIS A 56 -8.06 0.43 8.54
CA HIS A 56 -8.80 -0.03 9.73
C HIS A 56 -7.84 -0.50 10.83
N ARG A 57 -6.77 -1.21 10.47
CA ARG A 57 -5.81 -1.70 11.47
C ARG A 57 -5.14 -0.55 12.21
N PHE A 58 -4.55 0.40 11.50
CA PHE A 58 -3.83 1.51 12.13
C PHE A 58 -4.77 2.47 12.86
N ALA A 59 -5.99 2.71 12.34
CA ALA A 59 -6.99 3.52 13.06
C ALA A 59 -7.39 2.87 14.39
N ARG A 60 -7.57 1.54 14.43
CA ARG A 60 -7.88 0.78 15.65
C ARG A 60 -6.75 0.85 16.70
N GLU A 61 -5.52 0.99 16.25
CA GLU A 61 -4.36 1.17 17.13
C GLU A 61 -4.14 2.62 17.58
N GLY A 62 -5.10 3.49 17.31
CA GLY A 62 -5.09 4.88 17.78
C GLY A 62 -4.30 5.85 16.89
N HIS A 63 -4.00 5.49 15.64
CA HIS A 63 -3.39 6.41 14.70
C HIS A 63 -4.46 7.30 14.03
N HIS A 64 -4.09 8.54 13.71
CA HIS A 64 -4.78 9.29 12.67
C HIS A 64 -4.32 8.80 11.31
N VAL A 65 -5.25 8.23 10.51
CA VAL A 65 -4.91 7.62 9.24
C VAL A 65 -5.21 8.56 8.08
N VAL A 66 -4.20 8.95 7.34
CA VAL A 66 -4.37 9.72 6.10
C VAL A 66 -4.54 8.76 4.94
N LEU A 67 -5.76 8.75 4.40
CA LEU A 67 -6.13 7.96 3.23
C LEU A 67 -5.77 8.73 1.97
N THR A 68 -4.78 8.26 1.20
CA THR A 68 -4.48 8.93 -0.06
C THR A 68 -5.04 8.18 -1.27
N THR A 69 -5.58 8.93 -2.21
CA THR A 69 -6.23 8.45 -3.41
C THR A 69 -6.14 9.50 -4.51
N ARG A 70 -6.25 9.12 -5.79
CA ARG A 70 -6.26 10.06 -6.91
C ARG A 70 -7.54 10.90 -6.97
N ARG A 71 -8.65 10.43 -6.40
CA ARG A 71 -9.95 11.10 -6.35
C ARG A 71 -10.56 10.90 -4.96
N ARG A 72 -10.94 11.98 -4.33
CA ARG A 72 -11.49 12.00 -2.96
C ARG A 72 -12.66 11.04 -2.79
N ASP A 73 -13.60 11.06 -3.72
CA ASP A 73 -14.80 10.22 -3.70
C ASP A 73 -14.50 8.74 -3.49
N ASN A 74 -13.36 8.28 -4.00
CA ASN A 74 -12.92 6.89 -3.88
C ASN A 74 -12.65 6.44 -2.44
N ALA A 75 -12.41 7.37 -1.51
CA ALA A 75 -12.07 7.04 -0.12
C ALA A 75 -13.20 7.38 0.87
N GLU A 76 -14.26 8.07 0.45
CA GLU A 76 -15.31 8.54 1.36
C GLU A 76 -16.02 7.40 2.10
N ALA A 77 -16.38 6.33 1.38
CA ALA A 77 -17.02 5.18 1.99
C ALA A 77 -16.11 4.47 3.00
N LEU A 78 -14.81 4.34 2.70
CA LEU A 78 -13.83 3.78 3.63
C LEU A 78 -13.68 4.69 4.85
N ALA A 79 -13.55 6.01 4.66
CA ALA A 79 -13.43 6.96 5.75
C ALA A 79 -14.65 6.94 6.68
N ALA A 80 -15.87 6.83 6.09
CA ALA A 80 -17.09 6.72 6.86
C ALA A 80 -17.10 5.46 7.76
N THR A 81 -16.61 4.31 7.28
CA THR A 81 -16.55 3.09 8.10
C THR A 81 -15.51 3.17 9.22
N ILE A 82 -14.37 3.83 8.99
CA ILE A 82 -13.37 4.08 10.03
C ILE A 82 -13.97 4.99 11.10
N GLY A 83 -14.63 6.09 10.71
CA GLY A 83 -15.27 7.02 11.64
C GLY A 83 -16.37 6.36 12.46
N SER A 84 -17.23 5.53 11.84
CA SER A 84 -18.28 4.80 12.55
C SER A 84 -17.76 3.77 13.56
N SER A 85 -16.53 3.31 13.37
CA SER A 85 -15.81 2.43 14.31
C SER A 85 -15.03 3.21 15.39
N GLY A 86 -15.18 4.53 15.46
CA GLY A 86 -14.48 5.39 16.43
C GLY A 86 -13.04 5.73 16.06
N GLY A 87 -12.58 5.37 14.86
CA GLY A 87 -11.25 5.68 14.36
C GLY A 87 -11.15 7.11 13.82
N SER A 88 -9.91 7.60 13.70
CA SER A 88 -9.60 8.93 13.16
C SER A 88 -8.95 8.81 11.77
N CYS A 89 -9.51 9.51 10.78
CA CYS A 89 -8.91 9.55 9.45
C CYS A 89 -9.22 10.86 8.70
N SER A 90 -8.40 11.14 7.69
CA SER A 90 -8.63 12.20 6.71
C SER A 90 -8.32 11.69 5.31
N ILE A 91 -8.82 12.39 4.29
CA ILE A 91 -8.61 12.03 2.87
C ILE A 91 -7.81 13.14 2.22
N VAL A 92 -6.70 12.75 1.56
CA VAL A 92 -5.87 13.66 0.77
C VAL A 92 -5.72 13.12 -0.65
N GLU A 93 -5.95 13.96 -1.64
CA GLU A 93 -5.74 13.59 -3.04
C GLU A 93 -4.24 13.54 -3.34
N LEU A 94 -3.82 12.47 -3.98
CA LEU A 94 -2.43 12.20 -4.33
C LEU A 94 -2.34 11.38 -5.61
N ASP A 95 -1.67 11.93 -6.62
CA ASP A 95 -1.18 11.21 -7.77
C ASP A 95 0.34 11.03 -7.67
N VAL A 96 0.77 9.79 -7.39
CA VAL A 96 2.19 9.44 -7.25
C VAL A 96 2.98 9.56 -8.56
N GLY A 97 2.30 9.62 -9.69
CA GLY A 97 2.90 9.84 -11.01
C GLY A 97 3.38 11.27 -11.24
N THR A 98 2.95 12.22 -10.41
CA THR A 98 3.21 13.66 -10.59
C THR A 98 3.94 14.25 -9.40
N THR A 99 5.15 14.77 -9.60
CA THR A 99 5.99 15.33 -8.52
C THR A 99 5.27 16.47 -7.78
N GLY A 100 4.60 17.38 -8.49
CA GLY A 100 3.84 18.48 -7.88
C GLY A 100 2.74 17.96 -6.96
N SER A 101 1.95 16.96 -7.42
CA SER A 101 0.90 16.35 -6.59
C SER A 101 1.44 15.73 -5.31
N VAL A 102 2.63 15.10 -5.34
CA VAL A 102 3.26 14.54 -4.13
C VAL A 102 3.63 15.65 -3.15
N VAL A 103 4.30 16.70 -3.61
CA VAL A 103 4.72 17.83 -2.77
C VAL A 103 3.51 18.52 -2.13
N ASP A 104 2.48 18.81 -2.94
CA ASP A 104 1.26 19.49 -2.48
C ASP A 104 0.50 18.63 -1.47
N ALA A 105 0.32 17.33 -1.75
CA ALA A 105 -0.34 16.40 -0.85
C ALA A 105 0.36 16.30 0.51
N PHE A 106 1.69 16.18 0.54
CA PHE A 106 2.44 16.11 1.79
C PHE A 106 2.47 17.45 2.53
N SER A 107 2.40 18.58 1.83
CA SER A 107 2.18 19.89 2.47
C SER A 107 0.82 19.96 3.19
N VAL A 108 -0.24 19.48 2.55
CA VAL A 108 -1.58 19.38 3.15
C VAL A 108 -1.58 18.43 4.35
N ILE A 109 -0.94 17.25 4.22
CA ILE A 109 -0.83 16.26 5.31
C ILE A 109 -0.16 16.89 6.54
N ARG A 110 1.00 17.54 6.37
CA ARG A 110 1.72 18.20 7.46
C ARG A 110 0.88 19.27 8.15
N THR A 111 0.12 20.04 7.37
CA THR A 111 -0.73 21.11 7.89
C THR A 111 -1.93 20.57 8.67
N GLN A 112 -2.54 19.48 8.22
CA GLN A 112 -3.78 18.96 8.78
C GLN A 112 -3.57 17.93 9.90
N ALA A 113 -2.55 17.08 9.76
CA ALA A 113 -2.31 15.94 10.63
C ALA A 113 -0.94 15.96 11.33
N GLY A 114 0.02 16.71 10.82
CA GLY A 114 1.40 16.69 11.28
C GLY A 114 2.31 15.81 10.44
N ASP A 115 3.57 15.72 10.87
CA ASP A 115 4.55 14.87 10.19
C ASP A 115 4.25 13.38 10.39
N PRO A 116 4.27 12.57 9.31
CA PRO A 116 3.97 11.14 9.40
C PRO A 116 4.94 10.37 10.31
N ASP A 117 4.38 9.52 11.17
CA ASP A 117 5.14 8.52 11.93
C ASP A 117 5.31 7.23 11.13
N VAL A 118 4.33 6.92 10.30
CA VAL A 118 4.30 5.74 9.44
C VAL A 118 3.93 6.13 8.02
N LEU A 119 4.74 5.72 7.06
CA LEU A 119 4.42 5.75 5.65
C LEU A 119 4.22 4.31 5.15
N ILE A 120 3.05 4.02 4.59
CA ILE A 120 2.78 2.74 3.92
C ILE A 120 2.55 3.01 2.44
N TYR A 121 3.46 2.51 1.61
CA TYR A 121 3.31 2.58 0.16
C TYR A 121 2.61 1.33 -0.36
N ASN A 122 1.32 1.45 -0.69
CA ASN A 122 0.48 0.37 -1.19
C ASN A 122 -0.08 0.65 -2.60
N ALA A 123 0.26 1.78 -3.20
CA ALA A 123 -0.16 2.08 -4.56
C ALA A 123 0.40 1.04 -5.54
N GLY A 124 -0.46 0.57 -6.42
CA GLY A 124 -0.11 -0.40 -7.44
C GLY A 124 -0.71 -0.02 -8.80
N TYR A 125 -0.08 -0.47 -9.85
CA TYR A 125 -0.57 -0.34 -11.22
C TYR A 125 -1.21 -1.64 -11.70
N MET A 126 -2.14 -1.52 -12.63
CA MET A 126 -2.87 -2.64 -13.22
C MET A 126 -2.64 -2.73 -14.74
N ALA A 127 -1.82 -1.84 -15.26
CA ALA A 127 -1.54 -1.72 -16.68
C ALA A 127 -1.06 -3.06 -17.27
N GLY A 128 -1.50 -3.37 -18.46
CA GLY A 128 -1.06 -4.52 -19.24
C GLY A 128 -1.76 -5.86 -18.94
N ARG A 129 -2.73 -5.90 -18.04
CA ARG A 129 -3.45 -7.17 -17.74
C ARG A 129 -4.37 -7.65 -18.87
N GLU A 130 -4.65 -6.79 -19.82
CA GLU A 130 -5.56 -7.07 -20.94
C GLU A 130 -4.84 -7.25 -22.26
N LEU A 131 -3.52 -7.16 -22.24
CA LEU A 131 -2.71 -7.34 -23.42
C LEU A 131 -2.79 -8.79 -23.90
N THR A 132 -2.78 -8.97 -25.21
CA THR A 132 -2.57 -10.28 -25.81
C THR A 132 -1.16 -10.77 -25.55
N ALA A 133 -0.92 -12.08 -25.71
CA ALA A 133 0.41 -12.65 -25.50
C ALA A 133 1.50 -11.98 -26.38
N ASP A 134 1.14 -11.58 -27.58
CA ASP A 134 2.01 -10.89 -28.52
C ASP A 134 2.31 -9.45 -28.04
N GLN A 135 1.29 -8.71 -27.63
CA GLN A 135 1.44 -7.36 -27.09
C GLN A 135 2.24 -7.32 -25.77
N GLU A 136 2.34 -8.45 -25.06
CA GLU A 136 3.15 -8.55 -23.85
C GLU A 136 4.64 -8.82 -24.13
N LEU A 137 5.01 -9.13 -25.38
CA LEU A 137 6.43 -9.21 -25.75
C LEU A 137 7.06 -7.83 -25.61
N LEU A 138 8.30 -7.78 -25.12
CA LEU A 138 8.96 -6.51 -24.82
C LEU A 138 9.01 -5.58 -26.05
N GLU A 139 9.21 -6.14 -27.23
CA GLU A 139 9.27 -5.40 -28.50
C GLU A 139 7.94 -4.78 -28.95
N HIS A 140 6.81 -5.32 -28.45
CA HIS A 140 5.46 -4.83 -28.74
C HIS A 140 4.80 -4.14 -27.55
N PHE A 141 5.47 -4.12 -26.38
CA PHE A 141 4.86 -3.61 -25.16
C PHE A 141 4.60 -2.11 -25.24
N PRO A 142 3.37 -1.62 -24.95
CA PRO A 142 3.04 -0.20 -25.05
C PRO A 142 3.87 0.67 -24.09
N ASN A 143 4.48 1.73 -24.61
CA ASN A 143 5.35 2.62 -23.84
C ASN A 143 4.60 3.36 -22.72
N ASP A 144 3.35 3.76 -22.94
CA ASP A 144 2.51 4.43 -21.95
C ASP A 144 2.23 3.55 -20.72
N LEU A 145 2.03 2.26 -20.93
CA LEU A 145 1.87 1.29 -19.84
C LEU A 145 3.19 1.07 -19.07
N PHE A 146 4.32 1.10 -19.78
CA PHE A 146 5.62 1.08 -19.16
C PHE A 146 5.85 2.32 -18.29
N GLU A 147 5.57 3.49 -18.80
CA GLU A 147 5.71 4.76 -18.06
C GLU A 147 4.79 4.80 -16.82
N GLU A 148 3.55 4.30 -16.92
CA GLU A 148 2.67 4.16 -15.75
C GLU A 148 3.28 3.24 -14.68
N ALA A 149 3.85 2.11 -15.09
CA ALA A 149 4.48 1.18 -14.18
C ALA A 149 5.70 1.78 -13.48
N VAL A 150 6.56 2.50 -14.22
CA VAL A 150 7.73 3.21 -13.68
C VAL A 150 7.28 4.34 -12.74
N ALA A 151 6.28 5.13 -13.15
CA ALA A 151 5.75 6.21 -12.33
C ALA A 151 5.23 5.69 -10.98
N THR A 152 4.49 4.56 -10.99
CA THR A 152 3.85 4.03 -9.79
C THR A 152 4.79 3.19 -8.94
N ALA A 153 5.67 2.37 -9.50
CA ALA A 153 6.47 1.41 -8.73
C ALA A 153 7.95 1.79 -8.56
N CYS A 154 8.40 2.86 -9.21
CA CYS A 154 9.77 3.35 -9.09
C CYS A 154 9.83 4.80 -8.61
N ARG A 155 9.32 5.74 -9.42
CA ARG A 155 9.38 7.18 -9.12
C ARG A 155 8.50 7.56 -7.92
N GLY A 156 7.27 7.07 -7.86
CA GLY A 156 6.34 7.38 -6.77
C GLY A 156 6.86 7.00 -5.38
N PRO A 157 7.33 5.77 -5.13
CA PRO A 157 7.93 5.38 -3.85
C PRO A 157 9.10 6.29 -3.43
N PHE A 158 9.97 6.64 -4.38
CA PHE A 158 11.07 7.56 -4.14
C PHE A 158 10.59 8.95 -3.71
N LEU A 159 9.62 9.52 -4.43
CA LEU A 159 9.10 10.86 -4.14
C LEU A 159 8.45 10.93 -2.76
N VAL A 160 7.58 9.96 -2.43
CA VAL A 160 6.88 9.99 -1.12
C VAL A 160 7.83 9.67 0.04
N ALA A 161 8.82 8.81 -0.14
CA ALA A 161 9.85 8.58 0.88
C ALA A 161 10.63 9.87 1.16
N LYS A 162 11.00 10.61 0.11
CA LYS A 162 11.70 11.89 0.23
C LYS A 162 10.92 12.93 1.05
N GLU A 163 9.59 12.90 1.01
CA GLU A 163 8.75 13.83 1.78
C GLU A 163 8.72 13.54 3.28
N VAL A 164 8.87 12.29 3.71
CA VAL A 164 8.76 11.92 5.13
C VAL A 164 10.11 11.78 5.83
N LEU A 165 11.16 11.43 5.09
CA LEU A 165 12.49 11.14 5.64
C LEU A 165 13.10 12.27 6.47
N PRO A 166 13.02 13.57 6.09
CA PRO A 166 13.63 14.64 6.87
C PRO A 166 13.09 14.70 8.30
N ALA A 167 11.76 14.65 8.46
CA ALA A 167 11.10 14.70 9.77
C ALA A 167 11.38 13.43 10.59
N MET A 168 11.30 12.24 9.96
CA MET A 168 11.61 10.95 10.61
C MET A 168 13.06 10.93 11.12
N ARG A 169 14.01 11.34 10.29
CA ARG A 169 15.43 11.43 10.65
C ARG A 169 15.66 12.41 11.81
N GLN A 170 15.07 13.60 11.74
CA GLN A 170 15.19 14.61 12.79
C GLN A 170 14.63 14.11 14.12
N ARG A 171 13.49 13.42 14.10
CA ARG A 171 12.84 12.83 15.27
C ARG A 171 13.59 11.59 15.79
N GLY A 172 14.40 10.95 14.98
CA GLY A 172 15.09 9.71 15.29
C GLY A 172 14.15 8.49 15.35
N SER A 173 12.98 8.57 14.71
CA SER A 173 11.99 7.50 14.68
C SER A 173 11.04 7.63 13.47
N GLY A 174 10.56 6.49 12.98
CA GLY A 174 9.60 6.41 11.88
C GLY A 174 9.60 5.03 11.23
N SER A 175 8.58 4.73 10.45
CA SER A 175 8.50 3.49 9.67
C SER A 175 8.10 3.78 8.23
N ILE A 176 8.83 3.21 7.27
CA ILE A 176 8.50 3.24 5.84
C ILE A 176 8.29 1.80 5.38
N LEU A 177 7.06 1.44 5.05
CA LEU A 177 6.66 0.07 4.73
C LEU A 177 6.15 0.00 3.29
N PHE A 178 6.78 -0.84 2.47
CA PHE A 178 6.40 -1.02 1.07
C PHE A 178 5.59 -2.30 0.89
N SER A 179 4.38 -2.18 0.34
CA SER A 179 3.59 -3.32 -0.13
C SER A 179 4.08 -3.73 -1.53
N ASN A 180 4.58 -4.93 -1.65
CA ASN A 180 5.09 -5.48 -2.88
C ASN A 180 4.48 -6.87 -3.18
N ASN A 181 4.82 -7.47 -4.27
CA ASN A 181 4.37 -8.81 -4.61
C ASN A 181 5.55 -9.72 -5.03
N GLN A 182 5.27 -11.02 -5.22
CA GLN A 182 6.28 -12.04 -5.57
C GLN A 182 7.11 -11.70 -6.82
N TYR A 183 6.60 -10.87 -7.71
CA TYR A 183 7.34 -10.49 -8.91
C TYR A 183 8.49 -9.53 -8.63
N SER A 184 8.46 -8.85 -7.49
CA SER A 184 9.59 -8.02 -7.04
C SER A 184 10.83 -8.84 -6.66
N LEU A 185 10.66 -10.12 -6.37
CA LEU A 185 11.77 -11.00 -6.02
C LEU A 185 12.65 -11.33 -7.22
N ARG A 186 12.09 -11.37 -8.42
CA ARG A 186 12.79 -11.82 -9.63
C ARG A 186 12.68 -10.89 -10.83
N GLY A 187 11.72 -9.98 -10.85
CA GLY A 187 11.45 -9.12 -12.01
C GLY A 187 11.04 -9.87 -13.28
N ARG A 188 10.69 -11.16 -13.17
CA ARG A 188 10.40 -11.99 -14.34
C ARG A 188 8.92 -12.27 -14.51
N LYS A 189 8.50 -12.32 -15.76
CA LYS A 189 7.17 -12.71 -16.17
C LYS A 189 6.94 -14.22 -15.95
N ARG A 190 5.80 -14.60 -15.40
CA ARG A 190 5.40 -16.00 -15.18
C ARG A 190 4.35 -16.48 -16.18
N SER A 191 3.42 -15.62 -16.56
CA SER A 191 2.29 -15.97 -17.42
C SER A 191 1.76 -14.75 -18.16
N THR A 192 0.94 -14.97 -19.18
CA THR A 192 0.19 -13.93 -19.89
C THR A 192 -0.68 -13.12 -18.94
N GLY A 193 -0.86 -11.83 -19.17
CA GLY A 193 -1.63 -10.92 -18.32
C GLY A 193 -0.87 -10.42 -17.10
N GLN A 194 0.43 -10.63 -17.03
CA GLN A 194 1.28 -10.27 -15.90
C GLN A 194 2.55 -9.57 -16.36
N SER A 195 2.41 -8.58 -17.20
CA SER A 195 3.53 -7.86 -17.77
C SER A 195 4.15 -6.82 -16.81
N LEU A 196 5.42 -6.53 -17.01
CA LEU A 196 6.21 -5.49 -16.36
C LEU A 196 6.33 -5.56 -14.83
N TYR A 197 7.16 -6.46 -14.38
CA TYR A 197 7.45 -6.60 -12.94
C TYR A 197 8.75 -5.94 -12.49
N TYR A 198 9.69 -5.66 -13.38
CA TYR A 198 10.95 -5.07 -12.99
C TYR A 198 10.83 -3.69 -12.31
N PRO A 199 9.82 -2.81 -12.58
CA PRO A 199 9.62 -1.63 -11.76
C PRO A 199 9.35 -1.93 -10.28
N ARG A 200 8.72 -3.06 -9.96
CA ARG A 200 8.55 -3.51 -8.57
C ARG A 200 9.84 -3.98 -7.92
N THR A 201 10.75 -4.54 -8.70
CA THR A 201 12.12 -4.86 -8.24
C THR A 201 12.88 -3.59 -7.88
N MET A 202 12.68 -2.50 -8.63
CA MET A 202 13.26 -1.20 -8.30
C MET A 202 12.73 -0.64 -6.97
N MET A 203 11.45 -0.82 -6.66
CA MET A 203 10.91 -0.43 -5.34
C MET A 203 11.56 -1.23 -4.21
N ARG A 204 11.83 -2.53 -4.41
CA ARG A 204 12.57 -3.37 -3.45
C ARG A 204 14.00 -2.88 -3.27
N ALA A 205 14.70 -2.52 -4.36
CA ALA A 205 16.05 -1.95 -4.31
C ALA A 205 16.07 -0.59 -3.57
N LEU A 206 15.05 0.25 -3.78
CA LEU A 206 14.89 1.49 -3.02
C LEU A 206 14.76 1.22 -1.51
N ALA A 207 13.95 0.25 -1.13
CA ALA A 207 13.79 -0.12 0.29
C ALA A 207 15.11 -0.55 0.92
N GLN A 208 15.93 -1.32 0.20
CA GLN A 208 17.27 -1.74 0.65
C GLN A 208 18.20 -0.52 0.85
N ALA A 209 18.26 0.38 -0.13
CA ALA A 209 19.06 1.61 -0.02
C ALA A 209 18.62 2.47 1.17
N LEU A 210 17.30 2.66 1.34
CA LEU A 210 16.77 3.40 2.49
C LEU A 210 17.08 2.73 3.83
N THR A 211 17.08 1.40 3.88
CA THR A 211 17.50 0.65 5.08
C THR A 211 18.94 0.95 5.45
N GLU A 212 19.84 0.89 4.48
CA GLU A 212 21.27 1.17 4.70
C GLU A 212 21.51 2.62 5.15
N GLU A 213 20.81 3.58 4.54
CA GLU A 213 21.01 5.00 4.80
C GLU A 213 20.35 5.48 6.12
N TYR A 214 19.19 4.92 6.49
CA TYR A 214 18.34 5.52 7.53
C TYR A 214 18.13 4.68 8.79
N SER A 215 18.50 3.39 8.81
CA SER A 215 18.34 2.57 10.02
C SER A 215 19.11 3.14 11.22
N ALA A 216 20.33 3.59 11.01
CA ALA A 216 21.14 4.23 12.07
C ALA A 216 20.49 5.51 12.62
N HIS A 217 19.63 6.16 11.83
CA HIS A 217 18.86 7.33 12.21
C HIS A 217 17.49 7.00 12.83
N GLY A 218 17.22 5.73 13.11
CA GLY A 218 15.99 5.29 13.77
C GLY A 218 14.78 5.17 12.85
N VAL A 219 14.97 5.13 11.54
CA VAL A 219 13.89 4.89 10.58
C VAL A 219 13.88 3.43 10.17
N HIS A 220 12.80 2.73 10.51
CA HIS A 220 12.60 1.32 10.11
C HIS A 220 12.02 1.26 8.70
N VAL A 221 12.75 0.65 7.77
CA VAL A 221 12.29 0.43 6.40
C VAL A 221 12.11 -1.07 6.17
N ALA A 222 10.93 -1.45 5.65
CA ALA A 222 10.65 -2.85 5.33
C ALA A 222 9.80 -3.01 4.06
N THR A 223 10.03 -4.12 3.36
CA THR A 223 9.21 -4.57 2.24
C THR A 223 8.39 -5.78 2.66
N VAL A 224 7.07 -5.71 2.47
CA VAL A 224 6.17 -6.86 2.62
C VAL A 224 5.82 -7.40 1.24
N VAL A 225 6.30 -8.59 0.95
CA VAL A 225 6.04 -9.30 -0.30
C VAL A 225 4.80 -10.17 -0.12
N VAL A 226 3.68 -9.76 -0.72
CA VAL A 226 2.46 -10.57 -0.74
C VAL A 226 2.53 -11.53 -1.93
N ASP A 227 2.80 -12.79 -1.64
CA ASP A 227 3.00 -13.84 -2.64
C ASP A 227 1.72 -14.66 -2.83
N GLY A 228 0.73 -14.07 -3.48
CA GLY A 228 -0.54 -14.70 -3.77
C GLY A 228 -1.64 -13.68 -4.07
N PHE A 229 -2.88 -14.14 -4.02
CA PHE A 229 -4.06 -13.33 -4.28
C PHE A 229 -4.62 -12.79 -2.97
N ILE A 230 -4.67 -11.47 -2.83
CA ILE A 230 -5.29 -10.84 -1.67
C ILE A 230 -6.81 -11.03 -1.74
N ASP A 231 -7.42 -11.50 -0.66
CA ASP A 231 -8.87 -11.62 -0.55
C ASP A 231 -9.53 -10.24 -0.68
N SER A 232 -10.33 -10.11 -1.72
CA SER A 232 -11.08 -8.89 -2.03
C SER A 232 -12.26 -9.25 -2.91
N PRO A 233 -13.27 -8.40 -2.99
CA PRO A 233 -14.39 -8.66 -3.91
C PRO A 233 -13.94 -9.10 -5.31
N GLY A 234 -12.86 -8.51 -5.90
CA GLY A 234 -12.40 -8.85 -7.22
C GLY A 234 -11.67 -10.14 -7.39
N THR A 235 -10.86 -10.45 -6.44
CA THR A 235 -10.19 -11.74 -6.49
C THR A 235 -11.19 -12.87 -6.29
N ARG A 236 -12.20 -12.67 -5.43
CA ARG A 236 -13.31 -13.63 -5.25
C ARG A 236 -14.18 -13.81 -6.50
N ALA A 237 -14.26 -12.82 -7.37
CA ALA A 237 -15.00 -12.90 -8.63
C ALA A 237 -14.26 -13.70 -9.71
N LEU A 238 -12.98 -14.02 -9.54
CA LEU A 238 -12.22 -14.83 -10.49
C LEU A 238 -12.63 -16.31 -10.42
N PRO A 239 -13.05 -16.94 -11.53
CA PRO A 239 -13.53 -18.33 -11.51
C PRO A 239 -12.57 -19.31 -10.83
N ALA A 240 -11.28 -19.22 -11.15
CA ALA A 240 -10.25 -20.09 -10.56
C ALA A 240 -10.13 -19.95 -9.02
N LEU A 241 -10.49 -18.79 -8.45
CA LEU A 241 -10.45 -18.56 -7.02
C LEU A 241 -11.79 -18.84 -6.32
N GLN A 242 -12.88 -18.93 -7.08
CA GLN A 242 -14.14 -19.47 -6.57
C GLN A 242 -14.03 -20.97 -6.25
N GLU A 243 -13.27 -21.70 -7.07
CA GLU A 243 -12.97 -23.12 -6.86
C GLU A 243 -11.90 -23.35 -5.78
N ARG A 244 -11.01 -22.39 -5.58
CA ARG A 244 -9.87 -22.47 -4.65
C ARG A 244 -9.80 -21.25 -3.74
N PRO A 245 -10.80 -21.02 -2.88
CA PRO A 245 -10.80 -19.88 -1.95
C PRO A 245 -9.66 -19.97 -0.90
N ASP A 246 -9.11 -21.16 -0.69
CA ASP A 246 -7.95 -21.42 0.15
C ASP A 246 -6.64 -20.78 -0.34
N LEU A 247 -6.59 -20.32 -1.59
CA LEU A 247 -5.46 -19.57 -2.16
C LEU A 247 -5.55 -18.06 -1.86
N LEU A 248 -6.64 -17.58 -1.30
CA LEU A 248 -6.82 -16.18 -0.94
C LEU A 248 -6.11 -15.85 0.38
N ILE A 249 -5.32 -14.78 0.36
CA ILE A 249 -4.62 -14.27 1.55
C ILE A 249 -5.49 -13.19 2.20
N ASP A 250 -5.80 -13.36 3.46
CA ASP A 250 -6.63 -12.40 4.22
C ASP A 250 -5.92 -11.04 4.35
N PRO A 251 -6.50 -9.95 3.83
CA PRO A 251 -5.93 -8.61 3.95
C PRO A 251 -5.81 -8.13 5.40
N VAL A 252 -6.65 -8.62 6.31
CA VAL A 252 -6.55 -8.29 7.75
C VAL A 252 -5.27 -8.87 8.34
N SER A 253 -4.97 -10.14 8.04
CA SER A 253 -3.73 -10.78 8.48
C SER A 253 -2.49 -10.12 7.87
N ILE A 254 -2.58 -9.63 6.61
CA ILE A 254 -1.50 -8.84 6.02
C ILE A 254 -1.33 -7.52 6.78
N ALA A 255 -2.43 -6.82 7.10
CA ALA A 255 -2.37 -5.55 7.84
C ALA A 255 -1.81 -5.75 9.26
N ASP A 256 -2.09 -6.88 9.91
CA ASP A 256 -1.48 -7.26 11.19
C ASP A 256 0.04 -7.38 11.07
N ALA A 257 0.54 -7.98 9.98
CA ALA A 257 1.97 -8.08 9.71
C ALA A 257 2.62 -6.69 9.51
N PHE A 258 1.96 -5.76 8.81
CA PHE A 258 2.45 -4.37 8.69
C PHE A 258 2.52 -3.67 10.04
N HIS A 259 1.49 -3.82 10.87
CA HIS A 259 1.49 -3.22 12.20
C HIS A 259 2.56 -3.87 13.10
N TYR A 260 2.75 -5.18 13.01
CA TYR A 260 3.84 -5.88 13.71
C TYR A 260 5.21 -5.30 13.33
N LEU A 261 5.49 -5.09 12.04
CA LEU A 261 6.74 -4.48 11.58
C LEU A 261 6.94 -3.08 12.17
N HIS A 262 5.89 -2.24 12.16
CA HIS A 262 5.95 -0.91 12.75
C HIS A 262 6.30 -0.95 14.25
N ARG A 263 5.83 -1.98 14.96
CA ARG A 263 6.00 -2.12 16.42
C ARG A 263 7.27 -2.84 16.86
N GLN A 264 8.10 -3.31 15.93
CA GLN A 264 9.32 -4.03 16.26
C GLN A 264 10.30 -3.16 17.04
N ASP A 265 10.97 -3.81 18.02
CA ASP A 265 12.07 -3.19 18.76
C ASP A 265 13.25 -2.89 17.84
N ARG A 266 13.92 -1.76 18.08
CA ARG A 266 15.06 -1.31 17.26
C ARG A 266 16.24 -2.29 17.25
N SER A 267 16.35 -3.16 18.23
CA SER A 267 17.40 -4.18 18.30
C SER A 267 17.18 -5.34 17.34
N CYS A 268 15.95 -5.46 16.76
CA CYS A 268 15.60 -6.61 15.90
C CYS A 268 14.55 -6.22 14.85
N TRP A 269 14.99 -5.57 13.78
CA TRP A 269 14.11 -5.15 12.67
C TRP A 269 14.10 -6.17 11.53
N THR A 270 12.91 -6.44 11.02
CA THR A 270 12.69 -7.22 9.79
C THR A 270 12.65 -6.26 8.60
N HIS A 271 13.52 -6.44 7.62
CA HIS A 271 13.58 -5.58 6.42
C HIS A 271 12.84 -6.16 5.22
N GLU A 272 12.60 -7.46 5.20
CA GLU A 272 11.79 -8.12 4.18
C GLU A 272 10.97 -9.25 4.79
N LEU A 273 9.67 -9.25 4.51
CA LEU A 273 8.73 -10.26 4.98
C LEU A 273 7.90 -10.78 3.80
N GLN A 274 7.92 -12.09 3.56
CA GLN A 274 7.11 -12.74 2.53
C GLN A 274 5.90 -13.43 3.18
N LEU A 275 4.72 -13.15 2.64
CA LEU A 275 3.44 -13.70 3.10
C LEU A 275 2.78 -14.50 1.98
N THR A 276 2.39 -15.75 2.29
CA THR A 276 1.72 -16.67 1.36
C THR A 276 0.50 -17.30 2.01
N ALA A 277 -0.46 -17.76 1.22
CA ALA A 277 -1.46 -18.69 1.71
C ALA A 277 -0.79 -20.05 2.01
N SER A 278 -1.24 -20.75 3.06
CA SER A 278 -0.65 -22.03 3.46
C SER A 278 -0.71 -23.11 2.37
N THR A 279 -1.68 -23.01 1.49
CA THR A 279 -1.92 -23.91 0.33
C THR A 279 -1.35 -23.37 -0.97
N GLY A 280 -0.82 -22.13 -0.96
CA GLY A 280 -0.26 -21.48 -2.14
C GLY A 280 1.19 -21.89 -2.41
N PRO A 281 1.65 -21.81 -3.68
CA PRO A 281 3.05 -22.01 -4.00
C PRO A 281 3.88 -20.85 -3.45
N VAL A 282 5.01 -21.16 -2.83
CA VAL A 282 5.99 -20.16 -2.42
C VAL A 282 6.87 -19.76 -3.60
N SER A 283 6.95 -18.46 -3.89
CA SER A 283 7.89 -17.94 -4.88
C SER A 283 9.26 -17.76 -4.25
N SER A 284 10.27 -18.26 -4.90
CA SER A 284 11.67 -18.18 -4.43
C SER A 284 12.52 -17.41 -5.43
#